data_6f6a2b616da57788625bbe2c7edc335b
#
_entry.id   6f6a2b616da57788625bbe2c7edc335b
#
_cell.length_a   1.000
_cell.length_b   1.000
_cell.length_c   1.000
_cell.angle_alpha   90.00
_cell.angle_beta   90.00
_cell.angle_gamma   90.00
#
_symmetry.space_group_name_H-M   'P 1'
#
loop_
_entity.id
_entity.type
_entity.pdbx_description
1 polymer ?
#
loop_
_entity_poly.entity_id
_entity_poly.type
_entity_poly.pdbx_seq_one_letter_code
_entity_poly.pdbx_strand_id
1 'polypeptide(L)'
;MNLFVIVPNTTSSGAVGGSELSSPAPELPEKGFGGKRKMKGLFKSKPKTPVDLVRLTRDLLIYVDQNPDSRETKREEKMLELNKLIRELKSILYGNGEAEPVSEACAQLTQEFFRENTLRLLILCLPKLNLEARKDATQVVANLQRQQVQFRLIACDYLEANIDLMDILVLGYENTDMALHYGTMLRECIRHQSVARYVLESENVKKFFDYIQLPNFDIAADASATFKELLTRHKSTVAEFLSKNYDWEYNSKLLESTNYITRRQAIKLLGDMLLDRSNCAVMTRYESSKSIQIEAFHVFKISRQIKRMNSLRQIKLRLLEKFWPLSPGINHESALLYDICYQANGERR
;
A
#
# COMPACT_ATOMS: atom_id res chain seq x y z
N MET A 1 -29.50 2.56 4.44
CA MET A 1 -30.63 3.01 5.27
C MET A 1 -30.50 2.31 6.60
N ASN A 2 -29.91 2.98 7.55
CA ASN A 2 -30.12 2.91 9.00
C ASN A 2 -29.16 3.89 9.64
N LEU A 3 -29.75 5.04 9.99
CA LEU A 3 -29.16 6.07 10.81
C LEU A 3 -29.21 5.61 12.27
N PHE A 4 -28.11 5.73 13.00
CA PHE A 4 -28.13 5.80 14.45
C PHE A 4 -27.89 7.25 14.89
N VAL A 5 -28.93 7.82 15.46
CA VAL A 5 -28.97 9.14 16.11
C VAL A 5 -28.45 8.96 17.53
N ILE A 6 -27.48 9.76 17.93
CA ILE A 6 -27.04 9.91 19.32
C ILE A 6 -27.72 11.15 19.88
N VAL A 7 -28.49 10.98 20.96
CA VAL A 7 -29.10 12.05 21.75
C VAL A 7 -28.32 12.24 23.05
N PRO A 8 -28.00 13.47 23.48
CA PRO A 8 -27.32 13.70 24.74
C PRO A 8 -28.33 13.84 25.88
N ASN A 9 -28.02 13.28 27.04
CA ASN A 9 -28.78 13.51 28.29
C ASN A 9 -28.05 14.48 29.18
N THR A 10 -28.73 15.63 29.40
CA THR A 10 -28.50 16.57 30.47
C THR A 10 -29.54 16.33 31.58
N THR A 11 -29.14 16.50 32.85
CA THR A 11 -29.88 17.11 34.00
C THR A 11 -29.10 16.76 35.26
N SER A 12 -28.59 17.68 35.95
CA SER A 12 -29.04 18.74 36.88
C SER A 12 -29.26 18.24 38.32
N SER A 13 -28.43 18.87 39.18
CA SER A 13 -28.75 19.50 40.47
C SER A 13 -29.10 18.67 41.70
N GLY A 14 -28.49 19.06 42.82
CA GLY A 14 -28.99 18.82 44.18
C GLY A 14 -27.92 19.02 45.24
N ALA A 15 -27.91 20.18 45.85
CA ALA A 15 -27.04 20.61 46.93
C ALA A 15 -27.59 20.21 48.31
N VAL A 16 -26.84 20.60 49.35
CA VAL A 16 -27.11 20.69 50.82
C VAL A 16 -26.39 19.58 51.59
N GLY A 17 -25.46 19.77 52.53
CA GLY A 17 -25.24 20.84 53.50
C GLY A 17 -24.86 20.19 54.82
N GLY A 18 -23.90 20.73 55.54
CA GLY A 18 -23.89 20.64 56.99
C GLY A 18 -22.72 19.94 57.70
N SER A 19 -21.79 20.74 58.18
CA SER A 19 -21.28 20.95 59.53
C SER A 19 -20.48 19.85 60.27
N GLU A 20 -19.21 20.19 60.52
CA GLU A 20 -18.56 20.41 61.82
C GLU A 20 -18.37 19.22 62.80
N LEU A 21 -17.13 18.94 63.22
CA LEU A 21 -16.53 19.19 64.52
C LEU A 21 -15.27 18.30 64.76
N SER A 22 -14.15 19.00 64.93
CA SER A 22 -13.09 18.94 65.95
C SER A 22 -12.55 17.59 66.50
N SER A 23 -11.23 17.37 66.23
CA SER A 23 -10.06 17.16 67.14
C SER A 23 -10.17 16.18 68.34
N PRO A 24 -9.03 15.71 68.94
CA PRO A 24 -7.63 15.72 68.60
C PRO A 24 -6.90 14.38 68.73
N ALA A 25 -5.58 14.39 68.45
CA ALA A 25 -4.59 13.33 68.49
C ALA A 25 -4.35 12.68 69.89
N PRO A 26 -3.60 11.55 69.92
CA PRO A 26 -2.38 11.57 70.72
C PRO A 26 -1.14 11.03 69.99
N GLU A 27 -0.04 11.52 70.42
CA GLU A 27 1.38 11.27 70.05
C GLU A 27 1.95 9.94 70.61
N LEU A 28 2.96 9.45 69.82
CA LEU A 28 4.23 8.75 70.20
C LEU A 28 4.18 7.24 70.43
N PRO A 29 5.31 6.46 70.20
CA PRO A 29 6.70 6.91 70.06
C PRO A 29 7.53 6.35 68.89
N GLU A 30 8.62 7.06 68.61
CA GLU A 30 9.75 6.70 67.72
C GLU A 30 10.39 5.34 68.09
N LYS A 31 10.61 4.50 67.07
CA LYS A 31 11.74 3.56 67.06
C LYS A 31 12.38 3.58 65.69
N GLY A 32 13.57 4.11 65.63
CA GLY A 32 14.42 4.13 64.46
C GLY A 32 14.78 2.72 64.00
N PHE A 33 14.66 2.50 62.70
CA PHE A 33 15.43 1.49 61.98
C PHE A 33 15.99 2.16 60.72
N GLY A 34 17.31 2.34 60.76
CA GLY A 34 18.08 2.83 59.64
C GLY A 34 18.06 1.82 58.49
N GLY A 35 17.20 2.04 57.53
CA GLY A 35 17.22 1.42 56.23
C GLY A 35 17.59 2.46 55.18
N LYS A 36 18.83 2.48 54.71
CA LYS A 36 19.28 3.26 53.56
C LYS A 36 18.47 2.80 52.33
N ARG A 37 17.31 3.39 52.11
CA ARG A 37 16.63 3.35 50.80
C ARG A 37 17.54 4.13 49.85
N LYS A 38 18.31 3.38 49.04
CA LYS A 38 18.89 3.92 47.81
C LYS A 38 17.75 4.51 46.99
N MET A 39 17.60 5.82 47.02
CA MET A 39 16.83 6.54 45.99
C MET A 39 17.51 6.22 44.68
N LYS A 40 16.93 5.31 43.89
CA LYS A 40 17.24 5.21 42.48
C LYS A 40 16.85 6.57 41.89
N GLY A 41 17.87 7.39 41.65
CA GLY A 41 17.69 8.70 41.02
C GLY A 41 16.86 8.54 39.75
N LEU A 42 15.81 9.34 39.62
CA LEU A 42 15.11 9.61 38.39
C LEU A 42 16.07 10.31 37.41
N PHE A 43 17.01 9.57 36.86
CA PHE A 43 17.64 10.02 35.63
C PHE A 43 16.60 9.87 34.53
N LYS A 44 15.89 10.95 34.19
CA LYS A 44 15.21 11.07 32.93
C LYS A 44 16.27 10.81 31.86
N SER A 45 16.18 9.65 31.20
CA SER A 45 17.03 9.33 30.06
C SER A 45 16.89 10.48 29.07
N LYS A 46 17.99 11.01 28.56
CA LYS A 46 17.96 12.01 27.49
C LYS A 46 17.03 11.53 26.37
N PRO A 47 16.20 12.41 25.79
CA PRO A 47 15.39 12.02 24.66
C PRO A 47 16.30 11.46 23.55
N LYS A 48 15.97 10.29 23.03
CA LYS A 48 16.72 9.64 21.96
C LYS A 48 16.64 10.50 20.71
N THR A 49 17.76 10.68 20.03
CA THR A 49 17.77 11.35 18.72
C THR A 49 17.20 10.41 17.64
N PRO A 50 16.72 10.93 16.48
CA PRO A 50 16.30 10.07 15.36
C PRO A 50 17.36 9.05 14.95
N VAL A 51 18.63 9.44 14.97
CA VAL A 51 19.78 8.58 14.68
C VAL A 51 19.93 7.46 15.71
N ASP A 52 19.82 7.77 17.00
CA ASP A 52 19.89 6.76 18.06
C ASP A 52 18.75 5.75 17.95
N LEU A 53 17.55 6.20 17.62
CA LEU A 53 16.39 5.32 17.44
C LEU A 53 16.60 4.33 16.28
N VAL A 54 17.12 4.79 15.15
CA VAL A 54 17.43 3.91 14.02
C VAL A 54 18.46 2.86 14.40
N ARG A 55 19.56 3.25 15.04
CA ARG A 55 20.63 2.33 15.46
C ARG A 55 20.13 1.28 16.46
N LEU A 56 19.39 1.70 17.47
CA LEU A 56 18.81 0.79 18.45
C LEU A 56 17.81 -0.17 17.79
N THR A 57 16.99 0.32 16.85
CA THR A 57 16.06 -0.53 16.09
C THR A 57 16.83 -1.55 15.27
N ARG A 58 17.87 -1.14 14.57
CA ARG A 58 18.74 -2.02 13.79
C ARG A 58 19.36 -3.11 14.65
N ASP A 59 19.95 -2.75 15.78
CA ASP A 59 20.62 -3.70 16.67
C ASP A 59 19.64 -4.74 17.22
N LEU A 60 18.39 -4.34 17.53
CA LEU A 60 17.33 -5.25 17.95
C LEU A 60 16.83 -6.13 16.82
N LEU A 61 16.71 -5.61 15.59
CA LEU A 61 16.36 -6.42 14.42
C LEU A 61 17.42 -7.51 14.17
N ILE A 62 18.71 -7.16 14.25
CA ILE A 62 19.82 -8.12 14.14
C ILE A 62 19.72 -9.16 15.25
N TYR A 63 19.46 -8.73 16.49
CA TYR A 63 19.31 -9.64 17.62
C TYR A 63 18.17 -10.65 17.40
N VAL A 64 17.00 -10.17 16.97
CA VAL A 64 15.82 -11.01 16.70
C VAL A 64 16.05 -11.96 15.53
N ASP A 65 16.83 -11.54 14.55
CA ASP A 65 17.19 -12.36 13.40
C ASP A 65 18.15 -13.50 13.75
N GLN A 66 19.19 -13.19 14.50
CA GLN A 66 20.29 -14.10 14.80
C GLN A 66 20.03 -15.03 16.01
N ASN A 67 19.03 -14.74 16.84
CA ASN A 67 18.76 -15.50 18.06
C ASN A 67 17.35 -16.12 18.09
N PRO A 68 17.00 -17.03 17.14
CA PRO A 68 15.70 -17.67 17.13
C PRO A 68 15.42 -18.52 18.38
N ASP A 69 16.47 -19.13 18.96
CA ASP A 69 16.41 -20.07 20.08
C ASP A 69 16.71 -19.42 21.45
N SER A 70 16.71 -18.09 21.54
CA SER A 70 16.91 -17.42 22.81
C SER A 70 15.79 -17.75 23.82
N ARG A 71 16.10 -17.73 25.14
CA ARG A 71 15.09 -17.96 26.19
C ARG A 71 13.87 -17.07 25.93
N GLU A 72 12.68 -17.67 25.95
CA GLU A 72 11.41 -17.07 25.56
C GLU A 72 11.17 -15.71 26.24
N THR A 73 11.39 -15.63 27.57
CA THR A 73 11.24 -14.39 28.34
C THR A 73 12.14 -13.25 27.85
N LYS A 74 13.41 -13.55 27.51
CA LYS A 74 14.35 -12.54 27.01
C LYS A 74 13.99 -12.11 25.59
N ARG A 75 13.49 -13.03 24.77
CA ARG A 75 13.03 -12.74 23.41
C ARG A 75 11.80 -11.84 23.45
N GLU A 76 10.83 -12.14 24.30
CA GLU A 76 9.63 -11.31 24.48
C GLU A 76 9.98 -9.89 24.94
N GLU A 77 10.88 -9.76 25.92
CA GLU A 77 11.36 -8.44 26.38
C GLU A 77 11.97 -7.63 25.24
N LYS A 78 12.85 -8.26 24.43
CA LYS A 78 13.48 -7.61 23.27
C LYS A 78 12.47 -7.28 22.16
N MET A 79 11.47 -8.12 21.95
CA MET A 79 10.37 -7.83 21.00
C MET A 79 9.52 -6.66 21.47
N LEU A 80 9.20 -6.55 22.76
CA LEU A 80 8.47 -5.40 23.28
C LEU A 80 9.27 -4.11 23.13
N GLU A 81 10.58 -4.16 23.37
CA GLU A 81 11.48 -3.02 23.14
C GLU A 81 11.52 -2.62 21.66
N LEU A 82 11.65 -3.60 20.74
CA LEU A 82 11.64 -3.38 19.30
C LEU A 82 10.32 -2.76 18.83
N ASN A 83 9.19 -3.29 19.29
CA ASN A 83 7.86 -2.78 18.95
C ASN A 83 7.70 -1.32 19.39
N LYS A 84 8.23 -0.96 20.56
CA LYS A 84 8.22 0.41 21.04
C LYS A 84 9.06 1.33 20.15
N LEU A 85 10.26 0.89 19.76
CA LEU A 85 11.12 1.68 18.87
C LEU A 85 10.50 1.88 17.49
N ILE A 86 9.90 0.86 16.88
CA ILE A 86 9.20 0.98 15.59
C ILE A 86 8.07 2.02 15.70
N ARG A 87 7.31 2.02 16.81
CA ARG A 87 6.27 3.02 17.06
C ARG A 87 6.86 4.44 17.23
N GLU A 88 8.00 4.57 17.90
CA GLU A 88 8.72 5.85 18.03
C GLU A 88 9.21 6.35 16.65
N LEU A 89 9.76 5.48 15.78
CA LEU A 89 10.12 5.83 14.40
C LEU A 89 8.92 6.32 13.60
N LYS A 90 7.79 5.62 13.69
CA LYS A 90 6.54 6.04 13.05
C LYS A 90 6.08 7.41 13.56
N SER A 91 6.16 7.65 14.88
CA SER A 91 5.76 8.93 15.48
C SER A 91 6.59 10.11 14.95
N ILE A 92 7.89 9.92 14.67
CA ILE A 92 8.71 10.95 14.04
C ILE A 92 8.23 11.25 12.61
N LEU A 93 7.90 10.21 11.82
CA LEU A 93 7.55 10.33 10.41
C LEU A 93 6.14 10.87 10.16
N TYR A 94 5.20 10.62 11.10
CA TYR A 94 3.78 10.99 10.96
C TYR A 94 3.31 12.04 11.96
N GLY A 95 4.15 12.38 12.94
CA GLY A 95 3.72 13.17 14.09
C GLY A 95 2.96 12.31 15.12
N ASN A 96 2.59 12.91 16.22
CA ASN A 96 1.89 12.25 17.34
C ASN A 96 0.42 12.72 17.50
N GLY A 97 -0.17 13.20 16.41
CA GLY A 97 -1.59 13.63 16.38
C GLY A 97 -1.83 15.07 16.83
N GLU A 98 -0.98 15.65 17.67
CA GLU A 98 -1.05 17.03 18.15
C GLU A 98 -0.05 17.96 17.43
N ALA A 99 1.03 17.41 16.90
CA ALA A 99 2.07 18.14 16.22
C ALA A 99 2.41 17.49 14.87
N GLU A 100 2.63 18.33 13.86
CA GLU A 100 3.12 17.89 12.55
C GLU A 100 4.55 17.34 12.65
N PRO A 101 4.93 16.42 11.74
CA PRO A 101 6.29 15.88 11.69
C PRO A 101 7.32 16.99 11.45
N VAL A 102 8.41 16.96 12.21
CA VAL A 102 9.52 17.90 12.03
C VAL A 102 10.38 17.43 10.86
N SER A 103 10.43 18.21 9.78
CA SER A 103 11.13 17.85 8.52
C SER A 103 12.58 17.47 8.74
N GLU A 104 13.30 18.19 9.61
CA GLU A 104 14.71 17.90 9.92
C GLU A 104 14.88 16.53 10.62
N ALA A 105 14.01 16.20 11.57
CA ALA A 105 14.01 14.92 12.26
C ALA A 105 13.68 13.76 11.28
N CYS A 106 12.72 13.98 10.37
CA CYS A 106 12.38 13.02 9.32
C CYS A 106 13.56 12.79 8.37
N ALA A 107 14.25 13.86 7.96
CA ALA A 107 15.41 13.75 7.08
C ALA A 107 16.58 13.00 7.74
N GLN A 108 16.90 13.32 9.00
CA GLN A 108 17.93 12.64 9.77
C GLN A 108 17.61 11.15 9.96
N LEU A 109 16.37 10.83 10.33
CA LEU A 109 15.89 9.45 10.46
C LEU A 109 16.04 8.71 9.14
N THR A 110 15.56 9.30 8.05
CA THR A 110 15.56 8.69 6.73
C THR A 110 16.97 8.41 6.24
N GLN A 111 17.87 9.39 6.37
CA GLN A 111 19.28 9.23 5.98
C GLN A 111 19.94 8.09 6.73
N GLU A 112 19.75 8.04 8.07
CA GLU A 112 20.36 6.99 8.89
C GLU A 112 19.76 5.62 8.60
N PHE A 113 18.42 5.56 8.35
CA PHE A 113 17.72 4.32 8.09
C PHE A 113 18.24 3.59 6.83
N PHE A 114 18.51 4.32 5.78
CA PHE A 114 19.09 3.77 4.55
C PHE A 114 20.59 3.51 4.69
N ARG A 115 21.33 4.42 5.34
CA ARG A 115 22.77 4.26 5.55
C ARG A 115 23.11 2.99 6.33
N GLU A 116 22.34 2.70 7.37
CA GLU A 116 22.55 1.55 8.26
C GLU A 116 21.90 0.26 7.75
N ASN A 117 21.35 0.26 6.51
CA ASN A 117 20.66 -0.89 5.89
C ASN A 117 19.49 -1.42 6.74
N THR A 118 18.86 -0.56 7.53
CA THR A 118 17.79 -0.92 8.46
C THR A 118 16.51 -1.31 7.72
N LEU A 119 16.27 -0.74 6.50
CA LEU A 119 15.13 -1.10 5.67
C LEU A 119 15.13 -2.60 5.32
N ARG A 120 16.26 -3.12 4.86
CA ARG A 120 16.41 -4.53 4.53
C ARG A 120 16.12 -5.43 5.73
N LEU A 121 16.71 -5.12 6.86
CA LEU A 121 16.50 -5.85 8.12
C LEU A 121 15.03 -5.83 8.54
N LEU A 122 14.36 -4.68 8.44
CA LEU A 122 12.96 -4.54 8.81
C LEU A 122 12.04 -5.38 7.92
N ILE A 123 12.27 -5.39 6.60
CA ILE A 123 11.52 -6.22 5.65
C ILE A 123 11.71 -7.71 5.94
N LEU A 124 12.95 -8.16 6.17
CA LEU A 124 13.26 -9.56 6.46
C LEU A 124 12.72 -10.03 7.81
N CYS A 125 12.73 -9.16 8.82
CA CYS A 125 12.23 -9.48 10.16
C CYS A 125 10.71 -9.30 10.31
N LEU A 126 10.02 -8.77 9.29
CA LEU A 126 8.58 -8.49 9.37
C LEU A 126 7.73 -9.67 9.85
N PRO A 127 7.94 -10.93 9.38
CA PRO A 127 7.17 -12.08 9.84
C PRO A 127 7.35 -12.39 11.33
N LYS A 128 8.47 -11.97 11.93
CA LYS A 128 8.81 -12.19 13.34
C LYS A 128 8.15 -11.18 14.28
N LEU A 129 7.65 -10.04 13.74
CA LEU A 129 7.02 -8.98 14.51
C LEU A 129 5.58 -9.35 14.86
N ASN A 130 5.04 -8.79 15.96
CA ASN A 130 3.62 -8.89 16.26
C ASN A 130 2.78 -8.02 15.29
N LEU A 131 1.47 -8.22 15.28
CA LEU A 131 0.56 -7.57 14.33
C LEU A 131 0.64 -6.03 14.36
N GLU A 132 0.71 -5.41 15.54
CA GLU A 132 0.79 -3.95 15.66
C GLU A 132 2.13 -3.41 15.14
N ALA A 133 3.24 -4.07 15.49
CA ALA A 133 4.55 -3.69 14.97
C ALA A 133 4.67 -3.90 13.45
N ARG A 134 4.01 -4.93 12.88
CA ARG A 134 3.93 -5.12 11.41
C ARG A 134 3.23 -3.94 10.74
N LYS A 135 2.09 -3.50 11.30
CA LYS A 135 1.37 -2.33 10.79
C LYS A 135 2.22 -1.07 10.86
N ASP A 136 2.85 -0.83 12.00
CA ASP A 136 3.71 0.34 12.19
C ASP A 136 4.95 0.29 11.27
N ALA A 137 5.60 -0.87 11.14
CA ALA A 137 6.72 -1.08 10.23
C ALA A 137 6.33 -0.84 8.77
N THR A 138 5.15 -1.33 8.34
CA THR A 138 4.64 -1.09 7.00
C THR A 138 4.46 0.39 6.72
N GLN A 139 3.92 1.15 7.68
CA GLN A 139 3.76 2.59 7.55
C GLN A 139 5.10 3.34 7.55
N VAL A 140 6.06 2.92 8.37
CA VAL A 140 7.44 3.47 8.37
C VAL A 140 8.06 3.29 6.98
N VAL A 141 8.05 2.07 6.43
CA VAL A 141 8.59 1.80 5.10
C VAL A 141 7.89 2.64 4.03
N ALA A 142 6.56 2.70 4.06
CA ALA A 142 5.77 3.48 3.10
C ALA A 142 6.10 4.98 3.13
N ASN A 143 6.29 5.55 4.32
CA ASN A 143 6.63 6.97 4.46
C ASN A 143 8.04 7.26 3.97
N LEU A 144 9.02 6.40 4.31
CA LEU A 144 10.42 6.56 3.92
C LEU A 144 10.62 6.67 2.40
N GLN A 145 9.74 6.03 1.58
CA GLN A 145 9.80 6.12 0.12
C GLN A 145 9.49 7.53 -0.41
N ARG A 146 8.86 8.37 0.41
CA ARG A 146 8.42 9.72 0.03
C ARG A 146 9.30 10.82 0.62
N GLN A 147 10.16 10.48 1.58
CA GLN A 147 11.01 11.45 2.25
C GLN A 147 12.11 11.98 1.33
N GLN A 148 12.31 13.29 1.38
CA GLN A 148 13.40 13.96 0.68
C GLN A 148 14.49 14.35 1.68
N VAL A 149 15.72 14.03 1.34
CA VAL A 149 16.92 14.47 2.07
C VAL A 149 17.73 15.35 1.12
N GLN A 150 17.92 16.62 1.48
CA GLN A 150 18.60 17.59 0.61
C GLN A 150 18.03 17.61 -0.82
N PHE A 151 16.70 17.66 -0.94
CA PHE A 151 15.94 17.64 -2.20
C PHE A 151 16.12 16.37 -3.07
N ARG A 152 16.67 15.28 -2.52
CA ARG A 152 16.83 13.99 -3.20
C ARG A 152 15.98 12.92 -2.53
N LEU A 153 15.42 12.02 -3.35
CA LEU A 153 14.74 10.81 -2.90
C LEU A 153 15.78 9.69 -2.74
N ILE A 154 16.48 9.69 -1.61
CA ILE A 154 17.56 8.70 -1.33
C ILE A 154 17.04 7.26 -1.27
N ALA A 155 15.73 7.08 -1.07
CA ALA A 155 15.08 5.78 -1.16
C ALA A 155 15.26 5.13 -2.54
N CYS A 156 15.22 5.91 -3.63
CA CYS A 156 15.43 5.41 -4.99
C CYS A 156 16.83 4.82 -5.15
N ASP A 157 17.86 5.59 -4.78
CA ASP A 157 19.26 5.17 -4.87
C ASP A 157 19.52 3.89 -4.03
N TYR A 158 18.91 3.82 -2.84
CA TYR A 158 19.02 2.65 -1.97
C TYR A 158 18.35 1.41 -2.57
N LEU A 159 17.13 1.56 -3.10
CA LEU A 159 16.39 0.43 -3.68
C LEU A 159 17.06 -0.08 -4.96
N GLU A 160 17.65 0.79 -5.78
CA GLU A 160 18.43 0.39 -6.94
C GLU A 160 19.66 -0.45 -6.55
N ALA A 161 20.33 -0.09 -5.46
CA ALA A 161 21.45 -0.83 -4.92
C ALA A 161 21.04 -2.15 -4.21
N ASN A 162 19.77 -2.30 -3.81
CA ASN A 162 19.22 -3.45 -3.11
C ASN A 162 17.97 -3.98 -3.82
N ILE A 163 18.04 -4.12 -5.11
CA ILE A 163 16.87 -4.37 -5.96
C ILE A 163 16.24 -5.74 -5.72
N ASP A 164 17.00 -6.71 -5.20
CA ASP A 164 16.54 -8.02 -4.77
C ASP A 164 15.44 -7.97 -3.67
N LEU A 165 15.35 -6.86 -2.95
CA LEU A 165 14.24 -6.63 -2.02
C LEU A 165 12.88 -6.66 -2.73
N MET A 166 12.82 -6.28 -4.00
CA MET A 166 11.58 -6.31 -4.77
C MET A 166 11.09 -7.73 -4.98
N ASP A 167 11.99 -8.67 -5.20
CA ASP A 167 11.63 -10.09 -5.32
C ASP A 167 11.04 -10.62 -4.00
N ILE A 168 11.62 -10.22 -2.86
CA ILE A 168 11.11 -10.58 -1.54
C ILE A 168 9.69 -10.02 -1.33
N LEU A 169 9.45 -8.76 -1.73
CA LEU A 169 8.14 -8.12 -1.58
C LEU A 169 7.09 -8.73 -2.51
N VAL A 170 7.46 -9.09 -3.74
CA VAL A 170 6.55 -9.77 -4.68
C VAL A 170 6.23 -11.17 -4.20
N LEU A 171 7.24 -11.96 -3.81
CA LEU A 171 7.06 -13.32 -3.28
C LEU A 171 6.31 -13.32 -1.94
N GLY A 172 6.32 -12.21 -1.24
CA GLY A 172 5.59 -12.03 0.03
C GLY A 172 4.08 -12.23 -0.08
N TYR A 173 3.49 -12.15 -1.28
CA TYR A 173 2.08 -12.49 -1.52
C TYR A 173 1.76 -13.97 -1.30
N GLU A 174 2.76 -14.86 -1.34
CA GLU A 174 2.60 -16.29 -1.07
C GLU A 174 2.32 -16.57 0.43
N ASN A 175 2.70 -15.64 1.31
CA ASN A 175 2.43 -15.75 2.73
C ASN A 175 1.16 -14.93 3.09
N THR A 176 0.05 -15.61 3.35
CA THR A 176 -1.25 -15.00 3.60
C THR A 176 -1.26 -14.00 4.75
N ASP A 177 -0.45 -14.22 5.80
CA ASP A 177 -0.37 -13.33 6.96
C ASP A 177 0.43 -12.04 6.68
N MET A 178 1.28 -12.07 5.64
CA MET A 178 2.19 -10.99 5.29
C MET A 178 1.80 -10.28 4.00
N ALA A 179 0.98 -10.90 3.16
CA ALA A 179 0.65 -10.45 1.81
C ALA A 179 0.26 -8.96 1.73
N LEU A 180 -0.65 -8.51 2.61
CA LEU A 180 -1.12 -7.13 2.61
C LEU A 180 -0.04 -6.13 3.08
N HIS A 181 0.85 -6.56 3.97
CA HIS A 181 1.98 -5.75 4.42
C HIS A 181 3.02 -5.59 3.32
N TYR A 182 3.44 -6.70 2.72
CA TYR A 182 4.40 -6.68 1.61
C TYR A 182 3.84 -5.98 0.38
N GLY A 183 2.56 -6.19 0.04
CA GLY A 183 1.89 -5.50 -1.05
C GLY A 183 1.86 -3.98 -0.86
N THR A 184 1.58 -3.52 0.36
CA THR A 184 1.61 -2.08 0.69
C THR A 184 3.02 -1.51 0.56
N MET A 185 4.06 -2.22 1.06
CA MET A 185 5.46 -1.79 0.91
C MET A 185 5.87 -1.75 -0.56
N LEU A 186 5.54 -2.78 -1.34
CA LEU A 186 5.84 -2.86 -2.77
C LEU A 186 5.22 -1.71 -3.55
N ARG A 187 3.94 -1.37 -3.30
CA ARG A 187 3.27 -0.24 -3.96
C ARG A 187 3.97 1.09 -3.72
N GLU A 188 4.54 1.30 -2.56
CA GLU A 188 5.31 2.51 -2.31
C GLU A 188 6.70 2.47 -2.97
N CYS A 189 7.36 1.31 -3.03
CA CYS A 189 8.64 1.16 -3.72
C CYS A 189 8.52 1.37 -5.24
N ILE A 190 7.49 0.85 -5.89
CA ILE A 190 7.25 1.01 -7.33
C ILE A 190 6.85 2.44 -7.75
N ARG A 191 6.75 3.38 -6.82
CA ARG A 191 6.66 4.82 -7.12
C ARG A 191 7.93 5.32 -7.81
N HIS A 192 9.07 4.67 -7.57
CA HIS A 192 10.33 4.94 -8.26
C HIS A 192 10.35 4.21 -9.60
N GLN A 193 10.58 4.96 -10.68
CA GLN A 193 10.46 4.43 -12.05
C GLN A 193 11.43 3.28 -12.34
N SER A 194 12.66 3.36 -11.87
CA SER A 194 13.68 2.31 -12.01
C SER A 194 13.26 1.01 -11.33
N VAL A 195 12.72 1.13 -10.12
CA VAL A 195 12.19 -0.01 -9.35
C VAL A 195 10.99 -0.65 -10.05
N ALA A 196 10.04 0.16 -10.53
CA ALA A 196 8.89 -0.34 -11.29
C ALA A 196 9.34 -1.05 -12.58
N ARG A 197 10.35 -0.53 -13.28
CA ARG A 197 10.93 -1.16 -14.46
C ARG A 197 11.48 -2.55 -14.11
N TYR A 198 12.27 -2.66 -13.04
CA TYR A 198 12.82 -3.95 -12.62
C TYR A 198 11.72 -4.96 -12.35
N VAL A 199 10.68 -4.59 -11.57
CA VAL A 199 9.58 -5.51 -11.25
C VAL A 199 8.84 -5.95 -12.51
N LEU A 200 8.61 -5.04 -13.47
CA LEU A 200 7.96 -5.38 -14.74
C LEU A 200 8.81 -6.32 -15.61
N GLU A 201 10.13 -6.15 -15.62
CA GLU A 201 11.05 -6.96 -16.44
C GLU A 201 11.46 -8.28 -15.76
N SER A 202 11.18 -8.43 -14.44
CA SER A 202 11.46 -9.66 -13.70
C SER A 202 10.46 -10.78 -14.04
N GLU A 203 10.91 -12.04 -13.96
CA GLU A 203 10.00 -13.18 -14.10
C GLU A 203 8.92 -13.24 -13.02
N ASN A 204 9.15 -12.57 -11.88
CA ASN A 204 8.20 -12.53 -10.78
C ASN A 204 6.93 -11.72 -11.10
N VAL A 205 6.93 -10.84 -12.12
CA VAL A 205 5.72 -10.13 -12.57
C VAL A 205 4.62 -11.10 -12.99
N LYS A 206 4.97 -12.27 -13.55
CA LYS A 206 3.99 -13.28 -13.97
C LYS A 206 3.21 -13.88 -12.80
N LYS A 207 3.78 -13.89 -11.60
CA LYS A 207 3.09 -14.37 -10.38
C LYS A 207 1.86 -13.55 -10.00
N PHE A 208 1.79 -12.28 -10.44
CA PHE A 208 0.58 -11.49 -10.25
C PHE A 208 -0.66 -12.10 -10.91
N PHE A 209 -0.51 -12.84 -12.01
CA PHE A 209 -1.62 -13.55 -12.64
C PHE A 209 -2.25 -14.59 -11.69
N ASP A 210 -1.43 -15.25 -10.89
CA ASP A 210 -1.89 -16.23 -9.91
C ASP A 210 -2.40 -15.53 -8.64
N TYR A 211 -1.71 -14.50 -8.15
CA TYR A 211 -2.09 -13.76 -6.94
C TYR A 211 -3.45 -13.05 -7.08
N ILE A 212 -3.77 -12.51 -8.26
CA ILE A 212 -5.06 -11.86 -8.56
C ILE A 212 -6.23 -12.87 -8.52
N GLN A 213 -5.95 -14.15 -8.66
CA GLN A 213 -6.92 -15.23 -8.68
C GLN A 213 -6.99 -16.03 -7.37
N LEU A 214 -6.25 -15.62 -6.34
CA LEU A 214 -6.30 -16.26 -5.03
C LEU A 214 -7.73 -16.24 -4.44
N PRO A 215 -8.12 -17.30 -3.72
CA PRO A 215 -9.45 -17.38 -3.11
C PRO A 215 -9.67 -16.33 -2.01
N ASN A 216 -8.60 -15.87 -1.36
CA ASN A 216 -8.68 -14.78 -0.40
C ASN A 216 -8.88 -13.46 -1.14
N PHE A 217 -10.08 -12.89 -0.98
CA PHE A 217 -10.50 -11.67 -1.69
C PHE A 217 -9.62 -10.46 -1.39
N ASP A 218 -9.20 -10.27 -0.15
CA ASP A 218 -8.41 -9.10 0.26
C ASP A 218 -7.01 -9.15 -0.36
N ILE A 219 -6.38 -10.33 -0.38
CA ILE A 219 -5.07 -10.52 -1.01
C ILE A 219 -5.18 -10.36 -2.53
N ALA A 220 -6.19 -10.98 -3.15
CA ALA A 220 -6.41 -10.87 -4.59
C ALA A 220 -6.68 -9.42 -5.03
N ALA A 221 -7.47 -8.67 -4.24
CA ALA A 221 -7.76 -7.26 -4.49
C ALA A 221 -6.51 -6.40 -4.33
N ASP A 222 -5.69 -6.66 -3.31
CA ASP A 222 -4.43 -5.96 -3.08
C ASP A 222 -3.40 -6.24 -4.19
N ALA A 223 -3.26 -7.49 -4.61
CA ALA A 223 -2.42 -7.88 -5.74
C ALA A 223 -2.87 -7.20 -7.05
N SER A 224 -4.19 -7.18 -7.30
CA SER A 224 -4.78 -6.48 -8.44
C SER A 224 -4.50 -4.97 -8.42
N ALA A 225 -4.56 -4.33 -7.24
CA ALA A 225 -4.24 -2.92 -7.07
C ALA A 225 -2.76 -2.63 -7.34
N THR A 226 -1.86 -3.46 -6.84
CA THR A 226 -0.40 -3.35 -7.07
C THR A 226 -0.07 -3.55 -8.55
N PHE A 227 -0.66 -4.57 -9.19
CA PHE A 227 -0.47 -4.84 -10.61
C PHE A 227 -0.99 -3.71 -11.51
N LYS A 228 -2.15 -3.15 -11.15
CA LYS A 228 -2.67 -1.95 -11.82
C LYS A 228 -1.70 -0.78 -11.70
N GLU A 229 -1.15 -0.54 -10.52
CA GLU A 229 -0.19 0.54 -10.28
C GLU A 229 1.07 0.37 -11.14
N LEU A 230 1.61 -0.85 -11.23
CA LEU A 230 2.73 -1.20 -12.10
C LEU A 230 2.45 -0.87 -13.57
N LEU A 231 1.25 -1.16 -14.07
CA LEU A 231 0.87 -1.03 -15.47
C LEU A 231 0.29 0.35 -15.85
N THR A 232 0.17 1.29 -14.92
CA THR A 232 -0.45 2.58 -15.20
C THR A 232 0.33 3.80 -14.72
N ARG A 233 1.23 3.64 -13.75
CA ARG A 233 1.94 4.78 -13.14
C ARG A 233 3.01 5.38 -14.05
N HIS A 234 3.94 4.57 -14.54
CA HIS A 234 5.11 5.03 -15.30
C HIS A 234 4.91 4.77 -16.80
N LYS A 235 4.21 5.67 -17.45
CA LYS A 235 3.69 5.49 -18.81
C LYS A 235 4.74 5.07 -19.83
N SER A 236 5.92 5.69 -19.84
CA SER A 236 7.00 5.34 -20.78
C SER A 236 7.56 3.95 -20.53
N THR A 237 7.76 3.57 -19.27
CA THR A 237 8.24 2.24 -18.88
C THR A 237 7.21 1.16 -19.23
N VAL A 238 5.94 1.45 -18.99
CA VAL A 238 4.83 0.54 -19.33
C VAL A 238 4.72 0.36 -20.85
N ALA A 239 4.81 1.44 -21.63
CA ALA A 239 4.76 1.36 -23.09
C ALA A 239 5.92 0.53 -23.65
N GLU A 240 7.13 0.69 -23.11
CA GLU A 240 8.29 -0.11 -23.49
C GLU A 240 8.09 -1.60 -23.14
N PHE A 241 7.63 -1.88 -21.92
CA PHE A 241 7.33 -3.24 -21.47
C PHE A 241 6.27 -3.91 -22.35
N LEU A 242 5.13 -3.26 -22.59
CA LEU A 242 4.05 -3.79 -23.41
C LEU A 242 4.47 -4.00 -24.87
N SER A 243 5.34 -3.15 -25.41
CA SER A 243 5.86 -3.29 -26.76
C SER A 243 6.75 -4.53 -26.92
N LYS A 244 7.55 -4.86 -25.91
CA LYS A 244 8.43 -6.04 -25.89
C LYS A 244 7.67 -7.34 -25.57
N ASN A 245 6.64 -7.27 -24.73
CA ASN A 245 5.91 -8.39 -24.16
C ASN A 245 4.46 -8.43 -24.64
N TYR A 246 4.19 -8.16 -25.91
CA TYR A 246 2.84 -8.10 -26.46
C TYR A 246 2.03 -9.40 -26.23
N ASP A 247 2.66 -10.56 -26.40
CA ASP A 247 2.05 -11.89 -26.29
C ASP A 247 2.13 -12.47 -24.86
N TRP A 248 2.33 -11.61 -23.85
CA TRP A 248 2.36 -12.09 -22.48
C TRP A 248 1.01 -12.71 -22.04
N GLU A 249 1.02 -13.52 -21.03
CA GLU A 249 -0.09 -14.37 -20.60
C GLU A 249 -1.34 -13.60 -20.07
N TYR A 250 -1.39 -12.28 -20.28
CA TYR A 250 -2.48 -11.44 -19.79
C TYR A 250 -3.84 -11.86 -20.32
N ASN A 251 -3.93 -12.16 -21.62
CA ASN A 251 -5.16 -12.56 -22.27
C ASN A 251 -5.66 -13.90 -21.71
N SER A 252 -4.83 -14.95 -21.79
CA SER A 252 -5.19 -16.30 -21.38
C SER A 252 -5.42 -16.43 -19.88
N LYS A 253 -4.64 -15.75 -19.05
CA LYS A 253 -4.72 -15.87 -17.59
C LYS A 253 -5.78 -14.97 -16.96
N LEU A 254 -5.96 -13.74 -17.44
CA LEU A 254 -6.84 -12.77 -16.82
C LEU A 254 -8.12 -12.48 -17.61
N LEU A 255 -8.01 -12.21 -18.93
CA LEU A 255 -9.20 -11.88 -19.73
C LEU A 255 -10.10 -13.09 -19.95
N GLU A 256 -9.53 -14.29 -20.07
CA GLU A 256 -10.27 -15.55 -20.22
C GLU A 256 -10.52 -16.25 -18.87
N SER A 257 -10.19 -15.62 -17.75
CA SER A 257 -10.42 -16.18 -16.41
C SER A 257 -11.90 -16.57 -16.22
N THR A 258 -12.13 -17.75 -15.66
CA THR A 258 -13.48 -18.21 -15.26
C THR A 258 -14.05 -17.38 -14.12
N ASN A 259 -13.20 -16.73 -13.31
CA ASN A 259 -13.61 -15.83 -12.26
C ASN A 259 -14.12 -14.50 -12.86
N TYR A 260 -15.41 -14.23 -12.73
CA TYR A 260 -16.05 -13.02 -13.25
C TYR A 260 -15.41 -11.73 -12.72
N ILE A 261 -15.04 -11.68 -11.43
CA ILE A 261 -14.44 -10.48 -10.81
C ILE A 261 -13.07 -10.22 -11.41
N THR A 262 -12.22 -11.24 -11.51
CA THR A 262 -10.91 -11.18 -12.15
C THR A 262 -11.01 -10.70 -13.58
N ARG A 263 -11.87 -11.33 -14.39
CA ARG A 263 -12.09 -10.95 -15.79
C ARG A 263 -12.55 -9.50 -15.93
N ARG A 264 -13.51 -9.07 -15.12
CA ARG A 264 -14.00 -7.68 -15.13
C ARG A 264 -12.91 -6.67 -14.79
N GLN A 265 -12.07 -6.95 -13.79
CA GLN A 265 -10.96 -6.08 -13.40
C GLN A 265 -9.87 -6.04 -14.48
N ALA A 266 -9.54 -7.19 -15.08
CA ALA A 266 -8.60 -7.28 -16.18
C ALA A 266 -9.08 -6.47 -17.41
N ILE A 267 -10.32 -6.62 -17.80
CA ILE A 267 -10.92 -5.82 -18.89
C ILE A 267 -10.82 -4.31 -18.59
N LYS A 268 -11.11 -3.91 -17.36
CA LYS A 268 -10.99 -2.50 -16.97
C LYS A 268 -9.54 -2.01 -17.04
N LEU A 269 -8.60 -2.81 -16.55
CA LEU A 269 -7.17 -2.48 -16.58
C LEU A 269 -6.65 -2.41 -18.03
N LEU A 270 -7.06 -3.34 -18.89
CA LEU A 270 -6.76 -3.27 -20.33
C LEU A 270 -7.27 -1.96 -20.93
N GLY A 271 -8.50 -1.56 -20.60
CA GLY A 271 -9.06 -0.28 -21.03
C GLY A 271 -8.20 0.90 -20.55
N ASP A 272 -7.78 0.93 -19.29
CA ASP A 272 -6.92 1.98 -18.73
C ASP A 272 -5.56 2.03 -19.46
N MET A 273 -4.96 0.88 -19.80
CA MET A 273 -3.70 0.80 -20.55
C MET A 273 -3.85 1.26 -22.00
N LEU A 274 -4.90 0.83 -22.70
CA LEU A 274 -5.12 1.19 -24.11
C LEU A 274 -5.53 2.64 -24.30
N LEU A 275 -6.14 3.27 -23.29
CA LEU A 275 -6.48 4.70 -23.29
C LEU A 275 -5.27 5.62 -23.13
N ASP A 276 -4.14 5.10 -22.65
CA ASP A 276 -2.94 5.91 -22.53
C ASP A 276 -2.28 6.12 -23.90
N ARG A 277 -2.06 7.39 -24.26
CA ARG A 277 -1.45 7.76 -25.54
C ARG A 277 -0.05 7.17 -25.73
N SER A 278 0.68 6.92 -24.66
CA SER A 278 2.01 6.31 -24.71
C SER A 278 1.96 4.88 -25.26
N ASN A 279 0.80 4.21 -25.19
CA ASN A 279 0.59 2.83 -25.63
C ASN A 279 -0.02 2.74 -27.06
N CYS A 280 -0.03 3.83 -27.84
CA CYS A 280 -0.62 3.85 -29.17
C CYS A 280 -0.13 2.71 -30.10
N ALA A 281 1.17 2.43 -30.10
CA ALA A 281 1.75 1.37 -30.93
C ALA A 281 1.24 -0.04 -30.51
N VAL A 282 1.12 -0.26 -29.19
CA VAL A 282 0.56 -1.49 -28.64
C VAL A 282 -0.93 -1.58 -28.96
N MET A 283 -1.67 -0.51 -28.82
CA MET A 283 -3.08 -0.42 -29.15
C MET A 283 -3.35 -0.82 -30.62
N THR A 284 -2.54 -0.32 -31.57
CA THR A 284 -2.68 -0.67 -32.99
C THR A 284 -2.49 -2.16 -33.24
N ARG A 285 -1.54 -2.81 -32.55
CA ARG A 285 -1.36 -4.28 -32.62
C ARG A 285 -2.56 -5.03 -32.02
N TYR A 286 -3.09 -4.57 -30.89
CA TYR A 286 -4.29 -5.13 -30.28
C TYR A 286 -5.52 -5.02 -31.19
N GLU A 287 -5.70 -3.90 -31.88
CA GLU A 287 -6.79 -3.70 -32.83
C GLU A 287 -6.76 -4.69 -34.02
N SER A 288 -5.59 -5.19 -34.40
CA SER A 288 -5.47 -6.17 -35.50
C SER A 288 -5.73 -7.62 -35.11
N SER A 289 -5.85 -7.93 -33.83
CA SER A 289 -6.11 -9.26 -33.30
C SER A 289 -7.61 -9.57 -33.18
N LYS A 290 -8.10 -10.63 -33.89
CA LYS A 290 -9.52 -11.01 -33.88
C LYS A 290 -10.05 -11.41 -32.49
N SER A 291 -9.25 -12.09 -31.68
CA SER A 291 -9.66 -12.49 -30.32
C SER A 291 -9.90 -11.30 -29.42
N ILE A 292 -9.11 -10.24 -29.61
CA ILE A 292 -9.19 -9.01 -28.82
C ILE A 292 -10.29 -8.08 -29.28
N GLN A 293 -10.72 -8.18 -30.54
CA GLN A 293 -11.90 -7.44 -31.01
C GLN A 293 -13.15 -7.80 -30.19
N ILE A 294 -13.32 -9.08 -29.84
CA ILE A 294 -14.43 -9.55 -29.00
C ILE A 294 -14.28 -9.00 -27.57
N GLU A 295 -13.07 -9.00 -27.00
CA GLU A 295 -12.82 -8.48 -25.68
C GLU A 295 -12.89 -6.95 -25.61
N ALA A 296 -12.44 -6.24 -26.62
CA ALA A 296 -12.66 -4.79 -26.76
C ALA A 296 -14.16 -4.44 -26.76
N PHE A 297 -15.01 -5.30 -27.34
CA PHE A 297 -16.47 -5.16 -27.28
C PHE A 297 -16.99 -5.33 -25.85
N HIS A 298 -16.46 -6.25 -25.07
CA HIS A 298 -16.81 -6.41 -23.65
C HIS A 298 -16.35 -5.22 -22.80
N VAL A 299 -15.14 -4.68 -23.01
CA VAL A 299 -14.69 -3.42 -22.42
C VAL A 299 -15.66 -2.28 -22.73
N PHE A 300 -16.13 -2.24 -23.95
CA PHE A 300 -17.08 -1.26 -24.43
C PHE A 300 -18.47 -1.38 -23.74
N LYS A 301 -18.99 -2.60 -23.59
CA LYS A 301 -20.24 -2.87 -22.90
C LYS A 301 -20.20 -2.47 -21.42
N ILE A 302 -19.07 -2.67 -20.75
CA ILE A 302 -18.85 -2.29 -19.35
C ILE A 302 -18.67 -0.78 -19.21
N SER A 303 -17.94 -0.12 -20.09
CA SER A 303 -17.70 1.33 -20.04
C SER A 303 -18.99 2.14 -20.28
N ARG A 304 -20.04 1.54 -20.86
CA ARG A 304 -21.38 2.15 -20.97
C ARG A 304 -22.04 2.42 -19.61
N GLN A 305 -21.66 1.67 -18.56
CA GLN A 305 -22.14 1.93 -17.20
C GLN A 305 -21.39 3.09 -16.52
N ILE A 306 -20.24 3.53 -17.07
CA ILE A 306 -19.44 4.65 -16.54
C ILE A 306 -19.73 5.90 -17.38
N LYS A 307 -20.80 6.58 -17.06
CA LYS A 307 -21.40 7.72 -17.80
C LYS A 307 -20.61 9.04 -17.85
N ARG A 308 -19.31 9.11 -17.57
CA ARG A 308 -18.62 10.41 -17.43
C ARG A 308 -17.17 10.47 -17.91
N MET A 309 -16.86 10.22 -19.20
CA MET A 309 -15.56 10.68 -19.74
C MET A 309 -15.65 11.01 -21.25
N ASN A 310 -15.48 12.29 -21.58
CA ASN A 310 -15.52 12.79 -22.97
C ASN A 310 -14.42 12.23 -23.90
N SER A 311 -13.28 11.81 -23.35
CA SER A 311 -12.19 11.20 -24.13
C SER A 311 -12.49 9.75 -24.55
N LEU A 312 -13.23 8.99 -23.74
CA LEU A 312 -13.73 7.65 -24.10
C LEU A 312 -14.68 7.69 -25.30
N ARG A 313 -15.39 8.80 -25.50
CA ARG A 313 -16.33 8.97 -26.61
C ARG A 313 -15.63 8.98 -27.98
N GLN A 314 -14.47 9.59 -28.10
CA GLN A 314 -13.71 9.64 -29.38
C GLN A 314 -13.09 8.29 -29.76
N ILE A 315 -12.52 7.58 -28.77
CA ILE A 315 -11.98 6.23 -28.99
C ILE A 315 -13.13 5.26 -29.31
N LYS A 316 -14.25 5.42 -28.62
CA LYS A 316 -15.51 4.69 -28.85
C LYS A 316 -15.99 4.79 -30.29
N LEU A 317 -16.01 5.99 -30.85
CA LEU A 317 -16.42 6.22 -32.22
C LEU A 317 -15.44 5.58 -33.24
N ARG A 318 -14.13 5.72 -33.02
CA ARG A 318 -13.11 5.12 -33.90
C ARG A 318 -13.14 3.58 -33.88
N LEU A 319 -13.39 2.97 -32.72
CA LEU A 319 -13.53 1.51 -32.60
C LEU A 319 -14.82 1.04 -33.30
N LEU A 320 -15.94 1.76 -33.17
CA LEU A 320 -17.20 1.43 -33.85
C LEU A 320 -17.06 1.59 -35.37
N GLU A 321 -16.49 2.68 -35.87
CA GLU A 321 -16.32 2.92 -37.29
C GLU A 321 -15.41 1.88 -37.96
N LYS A 322 -14.40 1.38 -37.22
CA LYS A 322 -13.40 0.45 -37.75
C LYS A 322 -13.85 -1.01 -37.68
N PHE A 323 -14.64 -1.40 -36.67
CA PHE A 323 -14.99 -2.81 -36.41
C PHE A 323 -16.40 -3.19 -36.90
N TRP A 324 -17.28 -2.24 -37.10
CA TRP A 324 -18.64 -2.51 -37.58
C TRP A 324 -18.74 -3.21 -38.95
N PRO A 325 -17.91 -2.91 -39.95
CA PRO A 325 -17.99 -3.55 -41.26
C PRO A 325 -17.54 -5.01 -41.28
N LEU A 326 -16.93 -5.55 -40.21
CA LEU A 326 -16.21 -6.83 -40.24
C LEU A 326 -16.96 -8.00 -39.59
N SER A 327 -18.16 -7.82 -39.06
CA SER A 327 -18.89 -8.89 -38.36
C SER A 327 -20.28 -9.12 -38.92
N PRO A 328 -20.44 -9.94 -39.98
CA PRO A 328 -21.74 -10.45 -40.39
C PRO A 328 -22.19 -11.53 -39.39
N GLY A 329 -22.97 -11.18 -38.39
CA GLY A 329 -23.53 -12.12 -37.40
C GLY A 329 -23.80 -11.53 -36.03
N ILE A 330 -23.70 -10.22 -35.86
CA ILE A 330 -24.02 -9.56 -34.61
C ILE A 330 -25.52 -9.24 -34.53
N ASN A 331 -26.17 -9.79 -33.50
CA ASN A 331 -27.61 -9.73 -33.24
C ASN A 331 -28.18 -8.31 -33.10
N HIS A 332 -29.50 -8.20 -33.19
CA HIS A 332 -30.38 -7.03 -33.10
C HIS A 332 -30.02 -5.99 -32.00
N GLU A 333 -29.40 -6.41 -30.88
CA GLU A 333 -28.93 -5.51 -29.83
C GLU A 333 -27.74 -4.61 -30.25
N SER A 334 -26.93 -5.06 -31.21
CA SER A 334 -25.79 -4.31 -31.74
C SER A 334 -26.21 -3.23 -32.73
N ALA A 335 -27.30 -3.48 -33.48
CA ALA A 335 -27.92 -2.50 -34.37
C ALA A 335 -28.57 -1.36 -33.58
N LEU A 336 -29.23 -1.69 -32.46
CA LEU A 336 -29.79 -0.69 -31.53
C LEU A 336 -28.70 0.21 -30.89
N LEU A 337 -27.52 -0.35 -30.67
CA LEU A 337 -26.34 0.38 -30.13
C LEU A 337 -25.77 1.37 -31.16
N TYR A 338 -25.79 1.02 -32.45
CA TYR A 338 -25.35 1.89 -33.53
C TYR A 338 -26.32 3.07 -33.68
N ASP A 339 -27.63 2.80 -33.71
CA ASP A 339 -28.65 3.83 -33.80
C ASP A 339 -28.63 4.83 -32.65
N ILE A 340 -28.47 4.35 -31.42
CA ILE A 340 -28.34 5.21 -30.23
C ILE A 340 -27.05 6.07 -30.26
N CYS A 341 -25.96 5.53 -30.80
CA CYS A 341 -24.72 6.28 -30.96
C CYS A 341 -24.77 7.30 -32.10
N TYR A 342 -25.52 6.97 -33.17
CA TYR A 342 -25.68 7.86 -34.33
C TYR A 342 -26.66 9.00 -34.01
N GLN A 343 -27.78 8.71 -33.34
CA GLN A 343 -28.73 9.74 -32.90
C GLN A 343 -28.13 10.72 -31.88
N ALA A 344 -27.30 10.22 -30.96
CA ALA A 344 -26.59 11.09 -29.99
C ALA A 344 -25.56 12.05 -30.63
N ASN A 345 -25.16 11.81 -31.90
CA ASN A 345 -24.29 12.70 -32.66
C ASN A 345 -25.06 13.67 -33.59
N GLY A 346 -26.34 13.34 -33.92
CA GLY A 346 -27.19 14.17 -34.80
C GLY A 346 -27.83 15.39 -34.13
N GLU A 347 -27.89 15.44 -32.80
CA GLU A 347 -28.48 16.55 -32.04
C GLU A 347 -27.56 17.77 -31.79
N ARG A 348 -26.38 17.80 -32.44
CA ARG A 348 -25.47 18.99 -32.43
C ARG A 348 -25.10 19.37 -33.85
N ARG A 349 -26.02 19.87 -34.60
CA ARG A 349 -25.82 20.79 -35.72
C ARG A 349 -26.68 22.04 -35.53
#